data_34d187f61e5cd49548be24c791ffc57d
#
_entry.id   34d187f61e5cd49548be24c791ffc57d
#
_cell.length_a   1.000
_cell.length_b   1.000
_cell.length_c   1.000
_cell.angle_alpha   90.00
_cell.angle_beta   90.00
_cell.angle_gamma   90.00
#
_symmetry.space_group_name_H-M   'P 1'
#
loop_
_entity.id
_entity.type
_entity.pdbx_description
1 polymer ?
#
loop_
_entity_poly.entity_id
_entity_poly.type
_entity_poly.pdbx_seq_one_letter_code
_entity_poly.pdbx_strand_id
1 'polypeptide(L)'
;MPKLNTVYDIGAAFETIENELISSMIRNMRRHKLEEIDEKKQWTMWQSEMLKSLEKYKHDNQKKYGKQFKDINVQIKTLISLSRSEGEMAQEIAILEAIRNGFPAKRIAKGAAAEFFKLNDRKLETLIKATMNDMQKAEIAVLRMANDQYRKVIYNAQVYANTGAGTYEKAVDMATEDFVKAGLNCVQYANGARHTLADYADMAIRTASKRAYLQGEGQKRQEWGISTVIMNKRGNPCPKCLPFVGKVLVDDVWSNGPKDGKSPVTGIKYPLMSNAIAAGLYHPRCKDSHTTYFEGISTPPEKNRYTKAELNELVQKQEQESRQQYTKRQEKKFGRLAEFSLDPENKKKYEQKQKEWKSVANDADSAIMISGARITDIFSEEAENFAEMYYKEIRSFSTDVKKIAENLGKEESDIVKIKAYLFEDESLFDPDLKTYRRFDPDCAIAQSWQRLMTGKDIKQHDRTLIEHELLEMKIKRENPDMEHWKAHELATEKYDYPKEALEYYGNLEKHKKDK
;
A
#
# COMPACT_ATOMS: atom_id res chain seq x y z
N MET A 1 21.88 9.33 19.10
CA MET A 1 20.92 9.17 18.01
C MET A 1 20.39 10.54 17.62
N PRO A 2 20.10 10.83 16.33
CA PRO A 2 19.41 12.05 15.96
C PRO A 2 18.04 12.09 16.66
N LYS A 3 17.56 13.30 16.99
CA LYS A 3 16.21 13.47 17.55
C LYS A 3 15.20 13.09 16.46
N LEU A 4 14.31 12.13 16.76
CA LEU A 4 13.23 11.73 15.87
C LEU A 4 12.03 12.64 16.17
N ASN A 5 11.89 13.71 15.39
CA ASN A 5 10.90 14.77 15.66
C ASN A 5 9.53 14.47 15.03
N THR A 6 9.46 13.53 14.11
CA THR A 6 8.24 13.18 13.37
C THR A 6 7.99 11.68 13.34
N VAL A 7 6.76 11.28 13.03
CA VAL A 7 6.40 9.87 12.81
C VAL A 7 7.21 9.27 11.65
N TYR A 8 7.52 10.07 10.63
CA TYR A 8 8.33 9.64 9.48
C TYR A 8 9.77 9.30 9.90
N ASP A 9 10.38 10.08 10.79
CA ASP A 9 11.74 9.83 11.30
C ASP A 9 11.80 8.50 12.05
N ILE A 10 10.76 8.17 12.81
CA ILE A 10 10.66 6.91 13.54
C ILE A 10 10.53 5.74 12.57
N GLY A 11 9.68 5.84 11.55
CA GLY A 11 9.54 4.83 10.50
C GLY A 11 10.87 4.56 9.78
N ALA A 12 11.61 5.63 9.41
CA ALA A 12 12.92 5.53 8.79
C ALA A 12 13.97 4.89 9.72
N ALA A 13 13.92 5.15 11.03
CA ALA A 13 14.81 4.51 12.01
C ALA A 13 14.58 3.00 12.08
N PHE A 14 13.33 2.54 12.06
CA PHE A 14 13.02 1.11 12.00
C PHE A 14 13.41 0.48 10.67
N GLU A 15 13.20 1.16 9.54
CA GLU A 15 13.65 0.71 8.22
C GLU A 15 15.17 0.54 8.17
N THR A 16 15.92 1.46 8.79
CA THR A 16 17.37 1.36 8.92
C THR A 16 17.77 0.11 9.70
N ILE A 17 17.11 -0.18 10.82
CA ILE A 17 17.37 -1.40 11.62
C ILE A 17 17.09 -2.66 10.80
N GLU A 18 15.97 -2.72 10.08
CA GLU A 18 15.64 -3.85 9.20
C GLU A 18 16.69 -4.07 8.12
N ASN A 19 17.12 -3.01 7.43
CA ASN A 19 18.15 -3.08 6.41
C ASN A 19 19.51 -3.50 6.98
N GLU A 20 19.88 -3.03 8.18
CA GLU A 20 21.10 -3.46 8.86
C GLU A 20 21.05 -4.95 9.28
N LEU A 21 19.88 -5.46 9.70
CA LEU A 21 19.71 -6.88 9.99
C LEU A 21 19.94 -7.74 8.74
N ILE A 22 19.36 -7.36 7.59
CA ILE A 22 19.57 -8.03 6.31
C ILE A 22 21.05 -7.91 5.90
N SER A 23 21.61 -6.71 5.90
CA SER A 23 23.00 -6.44 5.52
C SER A 23 24.00 -7.24 6.35
N SER A 24 23.81 -7.36 7.65
CA SER A 24 24.70 -8.14 8.51
C SER A 24 24.62 -9.64 8.25
N MET A 25 23.43 -10.14 7.90
CA MET A 25 23.24 -11.54 7.46
C MET A 25 24.01 -11.81 6.17
N ILE A 26 23.86 -10.95 5.15
CA ILE A 26 24.54 -11.09 3.86
C ILE A 26 26.07 -10.98 4.01
N ARG A 27 26.56 -10.02 4.84
CA ARG A 27 28.01 -9.92 5.16
C ARG A 27 28.55 -11.18 5.82
N ASN A 28 27.80 -11.82 6.71
CA ASN A 28 28.22 -13.08 7.31
C ASN A 28 28.30 -14.19 6.26
N MET A 29 27.33 -14.32 5.37
CA MET A 29 27.37 -15.30 4.26
C MET A 29 28.61 -15.07 3.38
N ARG A 30 28.92 -13.82 3.01
CA ARG A 30 30.10 -13.48 2.21
C ARG A 30 31.41 -13.82 2.91
N ARG A 31 31.53 -13.53 4.21
CA ARG A 31 32.71 -13.85 4.99
C ARG A 31 32.97 -15.35 5.03
N HIS A 32 31.96 -16.16 5.24
CA HIS A 32 32.10 -17.61 5.29
C HIS A 32 32.57 -18.22 3.97
N LYS A 33 32.22 -17.63 2.83
CA LYS A 33 32.78 -18.03 1.54
C LYS A 33 34.29 -17.81 1.47
N LEU A 34 34.78 -16.67 1.96
CA LEU A 34 36.21 -16.38 1.97
C LEU A 34 37.00 -17.36 2.86
N GLU A 35 36.46 -17.66 4.03
CA GLU A 35 37.01 -18.63 4.97
C GLU A 35 37.07 -20.07 4.37
N GLU A 36 36.04 -20.46 3.58
CA GLU A 36 35.99 -21.76 2.89
C GLU A 36 37.07 -21.89 1.81
N ILE A 37 37.31 -20.83 1.05
CA ILE A 37 38.33 -20.79 -0.01
C ILE A 37 39.74 -20.89 0.58
N ASP A 38 39.98 -20.16 1.69
CA ASP A 38 41.33 -20.09 2.28
C ASP A 38 41.71 -21.35 3.08
N GLU A 39 40.73 -22.01 3.74
CA GLU A 39 41.00 -23.09 4.67
C GLU A 39 40.68 -24.50 4.13
N LYS A 40 40.18 -24.65 2.90
CA LYS A 40 39.77 -25.94 2.26
C LYS A 40 38.88 -26.80 3.18
N LYS A 41 38.03 -26.17 3.97
CA LYS A 41 37.16 -26.86 4.95
C LYS A 41 36.12 -27.73 4.26
N GLN A 42 35.90 -28.96 4.80
CA GLN A 42 34.80 -29.80 4.35
C GLN A 42 33.45 -29.22 4.69
N TRP A 43 32.48 -29.42 3.82
CA TRP A 43 31.11 -28.88 3.89
C TRP A 43 30.36 -29.10 5.23
N THR A 44 30.59 -30.20 5.89
CA THR A 44 30.01 -30.52 7.22
C THR A 44 30.56 -29.63 8.34
N MET A 45 31.82 -29.24 8.29
CA MET A 45 32.42 -28.27 9.23
C MET A 45 31.89 -26.87 8.99
N TRP A 46 31.65 -26.51 7.75
CA TRP A 46 31.05 -25.25 7.34
C TRP A 46 29.65 -25.03 7.96
N GLN A 47 28.76 -26.06 7.96
CA GLN A 47 27.45 -25.95 8.60
C GLN A 47 27.53 -25.68 10.10
N SER A 48 28.44 -26.37 10.80
CA SER A 48 28.63 -26.15 12.24
C SER A 48 29.06 -24.70 12.54
N GLU A 49 29.95 -24.14 11.72
CA GLU A 49 30.42 -22.76 11.87
C GLU A 49 29.33 -21.74 11.54
N MET A 50 28.52 -21.99 10.51
CA MET A 50 27.37 -21.16 10.18
C MET A 50 26.33 -21.13 11.30
N LEU A 51 26.08 -22.25 11.97
CA LEU A 51 25.19 -22.30 13.12
C LEU A 51 25.75 -21.55 14.34
N LYS A 52 27.06 -21.63 14.58
CA LYS A 52 27.72 -20.81 15.61
C LYS A 52 27.61 -19.32 15.28
N SER A 53 27.80 -18.97 14.01
CA SER A 53 27.63 -17.59 13.56
C SER A 53 26.20 -17.10 13.66
N LEU A 54 25.20 -17.96 13.48
CA LEU A 54 23.80 -17.63 13.73
C LEU A 54 23.54 -17.29 15.19
N GLU A 55 24.06 -18.08 16.13
CA GLU A 55 23.90 -17.80 17.58
C GLU A 55 24.60 -16.48 17.97
N LYS A 56 25.79 -16.23 17.45
CA LYS A 56 26.47 -14.94 17.63
C LYS A 56 25.68 -13.78 17.03
N TYR A 57 25.17 -13.93 15.79
CA TYR A 57 24.33 -12.95 15.12
C TYR A 57 23.09 -12.61 15.98
N LYS A 58 22.41 -13.63 16.50
CA LYS A 58 21.25 -13.47 17.36
C LYS A 58 21.58 -12.69 18.64
N HIS A 59 22.66 -13.06 19.34
CA HIS A 59 23.10 -12.39 20.56
C HIS A 59 23.48 -10.92 20.31
N ASP A 60 24.28 -10.67 19.28
CA ASP A 60 24.78 -9.33 18.95
C ASP A 60 23.62 -8.39 18.53
N ASN A 61 22.69 -8.89 17.72
CA ASN A 61 21.52 -8.14 17.32
C ASN A 61 20.59 -7.82 18.50
N GLN A 62 20.36 -8.78 19.39
CA GLN A 62 19.54 -8.55 20.59
C GLN A 62 20.15 -7.47 21.49
N LYS A 63 21.47 -7.50 21.68
CA LYS A 63 22.19 -6.49 22.47
C LYS A 63 22.16 -5.11 21.79
N LYS A 64 22.51 -5.04 20.50
CA LYS A 64 22.58 -3.80 19.72
C LYS A 64 21.22 -3.13 19.59
N TYR A 65 20.25 -3.85 19.06
CA TYR A 65 18.94 -3.29 18.72
C TYR A 65 18.01 -3.18 19.92
N GLY A 66 18.16 -4.02 20.93
CA GLY A 66 17.40 -3.89 22.18
C GLY A 66 17.62 -2.54 22.90
N LYS A 67 18.82 -1.97 22.79
CA LYS A 67 19.09 -0.59 23.27
C LYS A 67 18.44 0.46 22.36
N GLN A 68 18.62 0.31 21.06
CA GLN A 68 18.06 1.25 20.08
C GLN A 68 16.53 1.30 20.14
N PHE A 69 15.86 0.15 20.28
CA PHE A 69 14.41 0.09 20.47
C PHE A 69 13.95 0.84 21.72
N LYS A 70 14.65 0.68 22.86
CA LYS A 70 14.33 1.44 24.07
C LYS A 70 14.40 2.95 23.85
N ASP A 71 15.45 3.42 23.17
CA ASP A 71 15.64 4.85 22.88
C ASP A 71 14.54 5.37 21.92
N ILE A 72 14.18 4.61 20.89
CA ILE A 72 13.08 4.93 19.97
C ILE A 72 11.75 4.96 20.72
N ASN A 73 11.47 3.99 21.58
CA ASN A 73 10.25 3.91 22.36
C ASN A 73 10.04 5.11 23.30
N VAL A 74 11.10 5.64 23.89
CA VAL A 74 11.04 6.89 24.66
C VAL A 74 10.60 8.07 23.76
N GLN A 75 11.15 8.16 22.57
CA GLN A 75 10.79 9.22 21.61
C GLN A 75 9.35 9.08 21.09
N ILE A 76 8.87 7.85 20.85
CA ILE A 76 7.47 7.57 20.50
C ILE A 76 6.53 8.07 21.60
N LYS A 77 6.83 7.75 22.85
CA LYS A 77 6.04 8.21 24.00
C LYS A 77 5.98 9.74 24.07
N THR A 78 7.11 10.40 23.88
CA THR A 78 7.21 11.86 23.86
C THR A 78 6.38 12.46 22.73
N LEU A 79 6.48 11.91 21.51
CA LEU A 79 5.75 12.38 20.35
C LEU A 79 4.21 12.28 20.55
N ILE A 80 3.72 11.15 21.08
CA ILE A 80 2.29 10.98 21.38
C ILE A 80 1.82 12.00 22.43
N SER A 81 2.62 12.26 23.47
CA SER A 81 2.30 13.24 24.51
C SER A 81 2.29 14.67 23.98
N LEU A 82 3.25 15.04 23.13
CA LEU A 82 3.29 16.35 22.48
C LEU A 82 2.08 16.57 21.56
N SER A 83 1.69 15.56 20.80
CA SER A 83 0.52 15.64 19.91
C SER A 83 -0.76 16.01 20.68
N ARG A 84 -0.93 15.53 21.91
CA ARG A 84 -2.05 15.95 22.76
C ARG A 84 -1.98 17.42 23.11
N SER A 85 -0.81 17.90 23.56
CA SER A 85 -0.62 19.32 23.95
C SER A 85 -0.83 20.26 22.76
N GLU A 86 -0.43 19.85 21.56
CA GLU A 86 -0.66 20.59 20.33
C GLU A 86 -2.17 20.69 20.02
N GLY A 87 -2.92 19.59 20.18
CA GLY A 87 -4.38 19.61 20.00
C GLY A 87 -5.08 20.52 21.02
N GLU A 88 -4.65 20.50 22.28
CA GLU A 88 -5.16 21.39 23.33
C GLU A 88 -4.95 22.87 22.97
N MET A 89 -3.74 23.22 22.53
CA MET A 89 -3.38 24.61 22.20
C MET A 89 -4.15 25.10 20.96
N ALA A 90 -4.17 24.29 19.89
CA ALA A 90 -4.88 24.64 18.66
C ALA A 90 -6.37 24.88 18.92
N GLN A 91 -6.99 24.04 19.74
CA GLN A 91 -8.40 24.16 20.06
C GLN A 91 -8.69 25.36 20.97
N GLU A 92 -7.86 25.68 21.94
CA GLU A 92 -8.01 26.88 22.78
C GLU A 92 -8.00 28.15 21.91
N ILE A 93 -7.07 28.25 20.96
CA ILE A 93 -7.00 29.39 20.03
C ILE A 93 -8.30 29.51 19.21
N ALA A 94 -8.75 28.41 18.62
CA ALA A 94 -9.97 28.40 17.81
C ALA A 94 -11.22 28.84 18.61
N ILE A 95 -11.34 28.41 19.87
CA ILE A 95 -12.47 28.81 20.73
C ILE A 95 -12.38 30.31 21.07
N LEU A 96 -11.21 30.82 21.41
CA LEU A 96 -11.03 32.24 21.73
C LEU A 96 -11.32 33.13 20.52
N GLU A 97 -10.96 32.72 19.31
CA GLU A 97 -11.31 33.40 18.09
C GLU A 97 -12.84 33.41 17.85
N ALA A 98 -13.49 32.26 18.04
CA ALA A 98 -14.94 32.14 17.89
C ALA A 98 -15.70 33.05 18.91
N ILE A 99 -15.22 33.14 20.16
CA ILE A 99 -15.75 34.03 21.18
C ILE A 99 -15.61 35.50 20.76
N ARG A 100 -14.46 35.89 20.21
CA ARG A 100 -14.28 37.25 19.67
C ARG A 100 -15.27 37.56 18.55
N ASN A 101 -15.66 36.55 17.78
CA ASN A 101 -16.65 36.64 16.71
C ASN A 101 -18.10 36.47 17.21
N GLY A 102 -18.34 36.48 18.53
CA GLY A 102 -19.69 36.50 19.15
C GLY A 102 -20.23 35.11 19.55
N PHE A 103 -19.42 34.03 19.54
CA PHE A 103 -19.88 32.73 20.03
C PHE A 103 -20.12 32.75 21.54
N PRO A 104 -21.26 32.26 22.04
CA PRO A 104 -21.67 32.42 23.44
C PRO A 104 -21.08 31.35 24.39
N ALA A 105 -19.86 30.88 24.14
CA ALA A 105 -19.24 29.88 25.01
C ALA A 105 -18.90 30.44 26.38
N LYS A 106 -19.14 29.64 27.42
CA LYS A 106 -18.73 29.92 28.79
C LYS A 106 -17.87 28.77 29.31
N ARG A 107 -16.73 29.14 29.91
CA ARG A 107 -15.86 28.15 30.53
C ARG A 107 -16.55 27.50 31.74
N ILE A 108 -16.53 26.16 31.77
CA ILE A 108 -17.08 25.39 32.90
C ILE A 108 -16.19 25.57 34.14
N ALA A 109 -16.79 25.70 35.32
CA ALA A 109 -16.07 25.89 36.57
C ALA A 109 -15.10 24.75 36.87
N LYS A 110 -13.86 25.08 37.33
CA LYS A 110 -12.75 24.14 37.54
C LYS A 110 -13.08 22.92 38.41
N GLY A 111 -14.03 23.01 39.35
CA GLY A 111 -14.39 21.91 40.26
C GLY A 111 -15.08 20.72 39.57
N ALA A 112 -15.95 20.95 38.60
CA ALA A 112 -16.61 19.90 37.85
C ALA A 112 -15.70 19.25 36.81
N ALA A 113 -14.60 19.93 36.42
CA ALA A 113 -13.66 19.48 35.43
C ALA A 113 -12.57 18.54 36.00
N ALA A 114 -12.26 18.59 37.30
CA ALA A 114 -11.10 17.92 37.90
C ALA A 114 -11.12 16.38 37.77
N GLU A 115 -12.27 15.72 37.96
CA GLU A 115 -12.39 14.26 37.78
C GLU A 115 -12.26 13.86 36.32
N PHE A 116 -12.72 14.71 35.45
CA PHE A 116 -12.68 14.49 34.02
C PHE A 116 -11.27 14.63 33.45
N PHE A 117 -10.47 15.56 33.93
CA PHE A 117 -9.05 15.66 33.57
C PHE A 117 -8.29 14.38 33.93
N LYS A 118 -8.52 13.85 35.14
CA LYS A 118 -7.94 12.56 35.55
C LYS A 118 -8.36 11.40 34.62
N LEU A 119 -9.58 11.39 34.13
CA LEU A 119 -10.05 10.37 33.18
C LEU A 119 -9.35 10.49 31.82
N ASN A 120 -9.17 11.70 31.32
CA ASN A 120 -8.48 11.95 30.05
C ASN A 120 -6.99 11.62 30.14
N ASP A 121 -6.33 11.90 31.25
CA ASP A 121 -4.96 11.51 31.49
C ASP A 121 -4.80 9.98 31.52
N ARG A 122 -5.71 9.27 32.18
CA ARG A 122 -5.74 7.78 32.13
C ARG A 122 -5.97 7.23 30.72
N LYS A 123 -6.82 7.88 29.91
CA LYS A 123 -7.02 7.49 28.50
C LYS A 123 -5.74 7.65 27.69
N LEU A 124 -4.98 8.74 27.87
CA LEU A 124 -3.71 8.96 27.20
C LEU A 124 -2.67 7.94 27.65
N GLU A 125 -2.53 7.70 28.95
CA GLU A 125 -1.62 6.69 29.48
C GLU A 125 -1.94 5.30 28.94
N THR A 126 -3.21 4.95 28.87
CA THR A 126 -3.67 3.66 28.30
C THR A 126 -3.32 3.56 26.82
N LEU A 127 -3.52 4.62 26.05
CA LEU A 127 -3.15 4.68 24.63
C LEU A 127 -1.64 4.51 24.44
N ILE A 128 -0.82 5.21 25.20
CA ILE A 128 0.63 5.09 25.17
C ILE A 128 1.05 3.66 25.53
N LYS A 129 0.53 3.13 26.63
CA LYS A 129 0.86 1.77 27.08
C LYS A 129 0.50 0.71 26.06
N ALA A 130 -0.67 0.79 25.45
CA ALA A 130 -1.10 -0.13 24.38
C ALA A 130 -0.16 -0.03 23.18
N THR A 131 0.15 1.18 22.72
CA THR A 131 1.06 1.40 21.59
C THR A 131 2.46 0.85 21.88
N MET A 132 2.99 1.08 23.10
CA MET A 132 4.30 0.55 23.50
C MET A 132 4.33 -0.98 23.56
N ASN A 133 3.29 -1.61 24.11
CA ASN A 133 3.20 -3.07 24.13
C ASN A 133 3.16 -3.66 22.71
N ASP A 134 2.45 -3.05 21.80
CA ASP A 134 2.37 -3.50 20.41
C ASP A 134 3.69 -3.29 19.68
N MET A 135 4.39 -2.18 19.92
CA MET A 135 5.73 -1.95 19.38
C MET A 135 6.74 -2.98 19.90
N GLN A 136 6.75 -3.29 21.19
CA GLN A 136 7.61 -4.33 21.75
C GLN A 136 7.38 -5.71 21.13
N LYS A 137 6.12 -6.09 20.88
CA LYS A 137 5.81 -7.35 20.17
C LYS A 137 6.38 -7.35 18.75
N ALA A 138 6.25 -6.24 18.03
CA ALA A 138 6.76 -6.10 16.68
C ALA A 138 8.30 -6.11 16.64
N GLU A 139 8.97 -5.48 17.61
CA GLU A 139 10.43 -5.48 17.79
C GLU A 139 10.98 -6.90 18.05
N ILE A 140 10.32 -7.65 18.91
CA ILE A 140 10.67 -9.06 19.16
C ILE A 140 10.45 -9.89 17.88
N ALA A 141 9.35 -9.65 17.15
CA ALA A 141 9.01 -10.37 15.94
C ALA A 141 10.03 -10.13 14.82
N VAL A 142 10.55 -8.90 14.64
CA VAL A 142 11.55 -8.64 13.60
C VAL A 142 12.89 -9.31 13.89
N LEU A 143 13.34 -9.30 15.14
CA LEU A 143 14.58 -10.00 15.53
C LEU A 143 14.44 -11.52 15.36
N ARG A 144 13.29 -12.07 15.75
CA ARG A 144 12.99 -13.50 15.55
C ARG A 144 12.97 -13.84 14.06
N MET A 145 12.26 -13.04 13.26
CA MET A 145 12.19 -13.27 11.82
C MET A 145 13.56 -13.18 11.15
N ALA A 146 14.41 -12.22 11.53
CA ALA A 146 15.77 -12.12 11.01
C ALA A 146 16.58 -13.39 11.29
N ASN A 147 16.47 -13.94 12.50
CA ASN A 147 17.13 -15.20 12.87
C ASN A 147 16.57 -16.40 12.07
N ASP A 148 15.25 -16.49 11.89
CA ASP A 148 14.61 -17.56 11.15
C ASP A 148 14.95 -17.49 9.65
N GLN A 149 15.03 -16.28 9.08
CA GLN A 149 15.46 -16.08 7.68
C GLN A 149 16.93 -16.44 7.51
N TYR A 150 17.81 -16.03 8.43
CA TYR A 150 19.23 -16.40 8.34
C TYR A 150 19.42 -17.93 8.35
N ARG A 151 18.70 -18.64 9.22
CA ARG A 151 18.70 -20.11 9.25
C ARG A 151 18.25 -20.72 7.93
N LYS A 152 17.18 -20.19 7.32
CA LYS A 152 16.69 -20.63 6.01
C LYS A 152 17.71 -20.37 4.91
N VAL A 153 18.38 -19.20 4.91
CA VAL A 153 19.40 -18.87 3.93
C VAL A 153 20.56 -19.85 4.01
N ILE A 154 21.05 -20.18 5.21
CA ILE A 154 22.11 -21.19 5.40
C ILE A 154 21.72 -22.53 4.75
N TYR A 155 20.50 -22.99 5.01
CA TYR A 155 20.01 -24.25 4.46
C TYR A 155 19.78 -24.21 2.95
N ASN A 156 19.07 -23.20 2.46
CA ASN A 156 18.68 -23.09 1.05
C ASN A 156 19.88 -22.79 0.14
N ALA A 157 20.82 -21.95 0.57
CA ALA A 157 22.03 -21.68 -0.19
C ALA A 157 22.85 -22.97 -0.41
N GLN A 158 22.88 -23.85 0.59
CA GLN A 158 23.48 -25.16 0.47
C GLN A 158 22.79 -26.04 -0.57
N VAL A 159 21.43 -26.10 -0.51
CA VAL A 159 20.65 -26.88 -1.46
C VAL A 159 20.88 -26.37 -2.88
N TYR A 160 20.81 -25.07 -3.11
CA TYR A 160 21.01 -24.48 -4.44
C TYR A 160 22.44 -24.67 -4.97
N ALA A 161 23.45 -24.54 -4.10
CA ALA A 161 24.84 -24.80 -4.51
C ALA A 161 25.05 -26.26 -4.96
N ASN A 162 24.40 -27.22 -4.28
CA ASN A 162 24.49 -28.63 -4.62
C ASN A 162 23.65 -29.04 -5.84
N THR A 163 22.61 -28.27 -6.19
CA THR A 163 21.70 -28.60 -7.30
C THR A 163 22.04 -27.90 -8.61
N GLY A 164 23.16 -27.15 -8.68
CA GLY A 164 23.67 -26.57 -9.93
C GLY A 164 23.29 -25.09 -10.13
N ALA A 165 23.10 -24.33 -9.06
CA ALA A 165 22.90 -22.88 -9.14
C ALA A 165 24.09 -22.10 -9.75
N GLY A 166 25.20 -22.79 -10.01
CA GLY A 166 26.40 -22.29 -10.64
C GLY A 166 27.39 -21.72 -9.63
N THR A 167 27.13 -20.54 -9.08
CA THR A 167 27.99 -19.88 -8.10
C THR A 167 27.37 -19.83 -6.72
N TYR A 168 28.20 -19.73 -5.68
CA TYR A 168 27.74 -19.54 -4.31
C TYR A 168 26.92 -18.25 -4.17
N GLU A 169 27.32 -17.18 -4.82
CA GLU A 169 26.63 -15.90 -4.84
C GLU A 169 25.21 -16.04 -5.40
N LYS A 170 25.07 -16.72 -6.54
CA LYS A 170 23.75 -17.02 -7.12
C LYS A 170 22.90 -17.85 -6.16
N ALA A 171 23.48 -18.84 -5.50
CA ALA A 171 22.77 -19.66 -4.51
C ALA A 171 22.27 -18.83 -3.31
N VAL A 172 23.10 -17.91 -2.81
CA VAL A 172 22.69 -16.98 -1.72
C VAL A 172 21.63 -16.03 -2.22
N ASP A 173 21.76 -15.43 -3.40
CA ASP A 173 20.76 -14.54 -3.98
C ASP A 173 19.41 -15.25 -4.11
N MET A 174 19.36 -16.45 -4.64
CA MET A 174 18.14 -17.27 -4.74
C MET A 174 17.52 -17.55 -3.36
N ALA A 175 18.36 -17.87 -2.36
CA ALA A 175 17.91 -18.15 -1.01
C ALA A 175 17.37 -16.91 -0.27
N THR A 176 17.82 -15.72 -0.65
CA THR A 176 17.46 -14.46 0.02
C THR A 176 16.41 -13.66 -0.73
N GLU A 177 16.17 -13.95 -2.01
CA GLU A 177 15.36 -13.15 -2.92
C GLU A 177 13.98 -12.78 -2.35
N ASP A 178 13.25 -13.74 -1.81
CA ASP A 178 11.88 -13.52 -1.33
C ASP A 178 11.81 -12.54 -0.17
N PHE A 179 12.66 -12.71 0.84
CA PHE A 179 12.62 -11.80 1.98
C PHE A 179 13.31 -10.47 1.72
N VAL A 180 14.29 -10.41 0.81
CA VAL A 180 14.90 -9.14 0.37
C VAL A 180 13.89 -8.32 -0.44
N LYS A 181 13.11 -8.94 -1.32
CA LYS A 181 12.01 -8.29 -2.04
C LYS A 181 10.97 -7.71 -1.08
N ALA A 182 10.53 -8.50 -0.12
CA ALA A 182 9.44 -8.16 0.79
C ALA A 182 9.88 -7.32 2.00
N GLY A 183 11.17 -7.33 2.36
CA GLY A 183 11.68 -6.90 3.67
C GLY A 183 11.36 -7.91 4.77
N LEU A 184 11.72 -7.57 6.01
CA LEU A 184 11.39 -8.41 7.17
C LEU A 184 9.93 -8.20 7.59
N ASN A 185 8.99 -8.78 6.84
CA ASN A 185 7.54 -8.66 7.03
C ASN A 185 7.04 -9.49 8.22
N CYS A 186 7.51 -9.16 9.41
CA CYS A 186 7.34 -9.90 10.65
C CYS A 186 5.99 -9.72 11.35
N VAL A 187 5.23 -8.66 11.02
CA VAL A 187 3.95 -8.36 11.66
C VAL A 187 2.80 -8.87 10.79
N GLN A 188 2.02 -9.80 11.33
CA GLN A 188 0.83 -10.33 10.64
C GLN A 188 -0.45 -9.72 11.21
N TYR A 189 -1.30 -9.19 10.33
CA TYR A 189 -2.62 -8.66 10.68
C TYR A 189 -3.68 -9.77 10.70
N ALA A 190 -4.83 -9.50 11.32
CA ALA A 190 -5.95 -10.43 11.42
C ALA A 190 -6.48 -10.90 10.05
N ASN A 191 -6.34 -10.09 9.00
CA ASN A 191 -6.69 -10.43 7.62
C ASN A 191 -5.61 -11.24 6.88
N GLY A 192 -4.55 -11.68 7.58
CA GLY A 192 -3.44 -12.44 7.01
C GLY A 192 -2.34 -11.60 6.35
N ALA A 193 -2.55 -10.32 6.10
CA ALA A 193 -1.55 -9.43 5.50
C ALA A 193 -0.33 -9.29 6.40
N ARG A 194 0.86 -9.32 5.80
CA ARG A 194 2.13 -9.16 6.50
C ARG A 194 2.78 -7.82 6.19
N HIS A 195 3.34 -7.21 7.22
CA HIS A 195 3.98 -5.90 7.15
C HIS A 195 5.35 -5.92 7.81
N THR A 196 6.24 -5.04 7.36
CA THR A 196 7.52 -4.81 8.01
C THR A 196 7.31 -4.08 9.34
N LEU A 197 8.35 -4.08 10.21
CA LEU A 197 8.31 -3.31 11.46
C LEU A 197 8.17 -1.82 11.18
N ALA A 198 8.87 -1.30 10.16
CA ALA A 198 8.79 0.10 9.75
C ALA A 198 7.36 0.51 9.33
N ASP A 199 6.71 -0.28 8.47
CA ASP A 199 5.32 -0.03 8.04
C ASP A 199 4.33 -0.10 9.19
N TYR A 200 4.54 -1.05 10.11
CA TYR A 200 3.71 -1.20 11.28
C TYR A 200 3.88 -0.03 12.24
N ALA A 201 5.12 0.37 12.50
CA ALA A 201 5.44 1.52 13.36
C ALA A 201 4.82 2.81 12.82
N ASP A 202 4.99 3.11 11.53
CA ASP A 202 4.35 4.28 10.89
C ASP A 202 2.84 4.28 11.12
N MET A 203 2.18 3.16 10.91
CA MET A 203 0.74 3.03 11.11
C MET A 203 0.33 3.22 12.58
N ALA A 204 1.00 2.53 13.51
CA ALA A 204 0.64 2.51 14.93
C ALA A 204 0.86 3.89 15.57
N ILE A 205 2.03 4.49 15.31
CA ILE A 205 2.41 5.77 15.91
C ILE A 205 1.58 6.91 15.34
N ARG A 206 1.37 6.94 14.02
CA ARG A 206 0.51 7.94 13.38
C ARG A 206 -0.92 7.86 13.92
N THR A 207 -1.44 6.65 14.10
CA THR A 207 -2.79 6.46 14.66
C THR A 207 -2.85 6.91 16.11
N ALA A 208 -1.84 6.58 16.93
CA ALA A 208 -1.77 6.98 18.32
C ALA A 208 -1.62 8.50 18.49
N SER A 209 -0.71 9.13 17.73
CA SER A 209 -0.52 10.59 17.75
C SER A 209 -1.79 11.33 17.33
N LYS A 210 -2.48 10.86 16.26
CA LYS A 210 -3.76 11.44 15.85
C LYS A 210 -4.82 11.33 16.93
N ARG A 211 -4.94 10.17 17.58
CA ARG A 211 -5.89 9.98 18.69
C ARG A 211 -5.58 10.86 19.89
N ALA A 212 -4.29 11.02 20.22
CA ALA A 212 -3.86 11.92 21.30
C ALA A 212 -4.18 13.38 20.97
N TYR A 213 -3.94 13.81 19.74
CA TYR A 213 -4.30 15.15 19.27
C TYR A 213 -5.80 15.42 19.37
N LEU A 214 -6.65 14.51 18.86
CA LEU A 214 -8.12 14.62 18.94
C LEU A 214 -8.61 14.61 20.40
N GLN A 215 -7.93 13.90 21.29
CA GLN A 215 -8.22 13.90 22.71
C GLN A 215 -7.88 15.25 23.35
N GLY A 216 -6.78 15.89 22.95
CA GLY A 216 -6.44 17.26 23.39
C GLY A 216 -7.49 18.27 22.95
N GLU A 217 -7.85 18.27 21.67
CA GLU A 217 -8.93 19.13 21.15
C GLU A 217 -10.26 18.89 21.89
N GLY A 218 -10.65 17.63 22.08
CA GLY A 218 -11.89 17.26 22.75
C GLY A 218 -11.93 17.72 24.21
N GLN A 219 -10.80 17.62 24.91
CA GLN A 219 -10.68 18.11 26.27
C GLN A 219 -10.94 19.63 26.35
N LYS A 220 -10.37 20.41 25.43
CA LYS A 220 -10.61 21.85 25.39
C LYS A 220 -12.04 22.20 25.05
N ARG A 221 -12.65 21.54 24.07
CA ARG A 221 -14.06 21.71 23.77
C ARG A 221 -14.95 21.48 24.99
N GLN A 222 -14.65 20.43 25.75
CA GLN A 222 -15.38 20.11 26.96
C GLN A 222 -15.22 21.18 28.04
N GLU A 223 -14.02 21.75 28.26
CA GLU A 223 -13.80 22.86 29.20
C GLU A 223 -14.70 24.06 28.91
N TRP A 224 -15.07 24.26 27.64
CA TRP A 224 -15.89 25.35 27.16
C TRP A 224 -17.36 24.94 26.90
N GLY A 225 -17.77 23.71 27.26
CA GLY A 225 -19.13 23.22 27.06
C GLY A 225 -19.52 23.02 25.59
N ILE A 226 -18.56 22.81 24.71
CA ILE A 226 -18.76 22.65 23.26
C ILE A 226 -18.56 21.17 22.90
N SER A 227 -19.48 20.63 22.08
CA SER A 227 -19.37 19.24 21.62
C SER A 227 -19.71 19.05 20.14
N THR A 228 -20.06 20.13 19.44
CA THR A 228 -20.35 20.07 18.00
C THR A 228 -19.09 20.21 17.16
N VAL A 229 -18.92 19.29 16.19
CA VAL A 229 -17.78 19.28 15.27
C VAL A 229 -18.27 19.03 13.85
N ILE A 230 -17.51 19.51 12.86
CA ILE A 230 -17.78 19.26 11.45
C ILE A 230 -16.61 18.53 10.80
N MET A 231 -16.93 17.49 10.03
CA MET A 231 -15.90 16.75 9.29
C MET A 231 -15.39 17.58 8.13
N ASN A 232 -14.07 17.79 8.11
CA ASN A 232 -13.42 18.67 7.14
C ASN A 232 -13.43 18.08 5.73
N LYS A 233 -13.68 18.95 4.74
CA LYS A 233 -13.44 18.66 3.33
C LYS A 233 -11.94 18.69 3.07
N ARG A 234 -11.41 17.63 2.47
CA ARG A 234 -9.99 17.47 2.14
C ARG A 234 -9.82 17.14 0.68
N GLY A 235 -8.69 17.52 0.06
CA GLY A 235 -8.44 17.29 -1.36
C GLY A 235 -8.41 15.81 -1.80
N ASN A 236 -8.25 14.87 -0.85
CA ASN A 236 -8.32 13.42 -1.09
C ASN A 236 -8.78 12.68 0.17
N PRO A 237 -10.09 12.64 0.48
CA PRO A 237 -10.64 11.87 1.58
C PRO A 237 -10.57 10.37 1.27
N CYS A 238 -10.41 9.54 2.30
CA CYS A 238 -10.49 8.11 2.08
C CYS A 238 -11.95 7.67 1.84
N PRO A 239 -12.20 6.59 1.06
CA PRO A 239 -13.55 6.12 0.76
C PRO A 239 -14.40 5.83 2.00
N LYS A 240 -13.80 5.38 3.12
CA LYS A 240 -14.49 5.10 4.38
C LYS A 240 -14.94 6.37 5.11
N CYS A 241 -14.17 7.46 4.99
CA CYS A 241 -14.48 8.74 5.67
C CYS A 241 -15.34 9.67 4.79
N LEU A 242 -15.31 9.48 3.47
CA LEU A 242 -16.08 10.28 2.51
C LEU A 242 -17.56 10.48 2.87
N PRO A 243 -18.31 9.47 3.37
CA PRO A 243 -19.71 9.64 3.75
C PRO A 243 -19.97 10.63 4.89
N PHE A 244 -18.91 10.96 5.66
CA PHE A 244 -19.02 11.85 6.82
C PHE A 244 -18.57 13.28 6.53
N VAL A 245 -17.87 13.52 5.42
CA VAL A 245 -17.37 14.85 5.06
C VAL A 245 -18.49 15.87 4.96
N GLY A 246 -18.30 17.03 5.59
CA GLY A 246 -19.28 18.09 5.66
C GLY A 246 -20.47 17.80 6.58
N LYS A 247 -20.47 16.71 7.34
CA LYS A 247 -21.51 16.44 8.34
C LYS A 247 -21.10 17.01 9.70
N VAL A 248 -22.05 17.65 10.36
CA VAL A 248 -21.93 18.03 11.76
C VAL A 248 -22.25 16.82 12.63
N LEU A 249 -21.41 16.58 13.63
CA LEU A 249 -21.54 15.49 14.60
C LEU A 249 -21.49 16.06 16.03
N VAL A 250 -22.15 15.39 16.96
CA VAL A 250 -21.92 15.59 18.40
C VAL A 250 -20.77 14.66 18.81
N ASP A 251 -19.69 15.24 19.32
CA ASP A 251 -18.52 14.51 19.79
C ASP A 251 -18.74 13.97 21.21
N ASP A 252 -19.31 12.79 21.30
CA ASP A 252 -19.52 12.02 22.52
C ASP A 252 -18.30 11.17 22.92
N VAL A 253 -17.21 11.20 22.14
CA VAL A 253 -16.01 10.39 22.33
C VAL A 253 -14.90 11.17 23.03
N TRP A 254 -14.53 12.32 22.50
CA TRP A 254 -13.41 13.14 22.99
C TRP A 254 -13.87 14.34 23.78
N SER A 255 -15.01 14.96 23.42
CA SER A 255 -15.56 16.14 24.10
C SER A 255 -16.64 15.79 25.13
N ASN A 256 -16.95 14.50 25.34
CA ASN A 256 -18.01 14.03 26.23
C ASN A 256 -19.38 14.71 25.99
N GLY A 257 -19.70 14.90 24.72
CA GLY A 257 -20.96 15.48 24.29
C GLY A 257 -22.18 14.63 24.68
N PRO A 258 -23.37 15.21 24.66
CA PRO A 258 -24.61 14.50 25.04
C PRO A 258 -24.87 13.28 24.16
N LYS A 259 -25.14 12.14 24.79
CA LYS A 259 -25.40 10.87 24.10
C LYS A 259 -26.74 10.82 23.35
N ASP A 260 -27.64 11.74 23.59
CA ASP A 260 -28.88 11.91 22.84
C ASP A 260 -28.66 12.64 21.49
N GLY A 261 -27.42 13.12 21.25
CA GLY A 261 -27.02 13.81 20.04
C GLY A 261 -27.48 15.26 19.95
N LYS A 262 -28.00 15.86 21.04
CA LYS A 262 -28.42 17.26 21.05
C LYS A 262 -27.27 18.20 21.33
N SER A 263 -27.14 19.24 20.52
CA SER A 263 -26.19 20.32 20.79
C SER A 263 -26.47 20.99 22.12
N PRO A 264 -25.45 21.21 22.98
CA PRO A 264 -25.63 21.96 24.24
C PRO A 264 -25.96 23.44 24.00
N VAL A 265 -25.66 23.98 22.81
CA VAL A 265 -25.86 25.41 22.49
C VAL A 265 -27.23 25.68 21.91
N THR A 266 -27.63 24.92 20.89
CA THR A 266 -28.87 25.16 20.14
C THR A 266 -29.98 24.13 20.39
N GLY A 267 -29.65 22.98 20.99
CA GLY A 267 -30.58 21.86 21.14
C GLY A 267 -30.83 21.08 19.84
N ILE A 268 -30.19 21.45 18.71
CA ILE A 268 -30.32 20.75 17.42
C ILE A 268 -29.71 19.35 17.56
N LYS A 269 -30.38 18.36 17.00
CA LYS A 269 -29.94 16.97 17.03
C LYS A 269 -29.03 16.67 15.84
N TYR A 270 -27.82 16.15 16.12
CA TYR A 270 -26.84 15.69 15.15
C TYR A 270 -26.49 14.23 15.40
N PRO A 271 -25.95 13.50 14.39
CA PRO A 271 -25.39 12.15 14.57
C PRO A 271 -24.25 12.17 15.59
N LEU A 272 -24.04 11.03 16.28
CA LEU A 272 -22.97 10.87 17.25
C LEU A 272 -21.63 10.53 16.57
N MET A 273 -20.53 11.04 17.09
CA MET A 273 -19.17 10.69 16.67
C MET A 273 -18.88 9.21 16.91
N SER A 274 -19.34 8.63 18.02
CA SER A 274 -19.19 7.21 18.31
C SER A 274 -19.80 6.31 17.23
N ASN A 275 -20.97 6.66 16.70
CA ASN A 275 -21.62 5.93 15.61
C ASN A 275 -20.84 6.07 14.30
N ALA A 276 -20.31 7.26 14.01
CA ALA A 276 -19.48 7.49 12.83
C ALA A 276 -18.17 6.67 12.88
N ILE A 277 -17.54 6.58 14.06
CA ILE A 277 -16.34 5.75 14.27
C ILE A 277 -16.66 4.25 14.09
N ALA A 278 -17.77 3.78 14.63
CA ALA A 278 -18.23 2.42 14.44
C ALA A 278 -18.49 2.09 12.96
N ALA A 279 -18.93 3.06 12.17
CA ALA A 279 -19.12 2.94 10.73
C ALA A 279 -17.84 3.15 9.89
N GLY A 280 -16.67 3.31 10.53
CA GLY A 280 -15.36 3.32 9.88
C GLY A 280 -14.62 4.67 9.84
N LEU A 281 -15.18 5.72 10.43
CA LEU A 281 -14.47 6.99 10.59
C LEU A 281 -13.23 6.79 11.51
N TYR A 282 -12.14 7.50 11.23
CA TYR A 282 -10.88 7.42 12.00
C TYR A 282 -10.28 6.00 12.12
N HIS A 283 -10.42 5.19 11.04
CA HIS A 283 -9.73 3.90 10.94
C HIS A 283 -8.19 4.06 11.04
N PRO A 284 -7.41 2.99 11.27
CA PRO A 284 -5.95 3.07 11.25
C PRO A 284 -5.42 3.77 9.99
N ARG A 285 -4.41 4.62 10.15
CA ARG A 285 -3.83 5.49 9.09
C ARG A 285 -4.78 6.57 8.52
N CYS A 286 -5.93 6.81 9.16
CA CYS A 286 -6.83 7.86 8.70
C CYS A 286 -6.16 9.23 8.75
N LYS A 287 -6.24 9.98 7.64
CA LYS A 287 -5.70 11.33 7.52
C LYS A 287 -6.78 12.42 7.64
N ASP A 288 -8.06 12.02 7.71
CA ASP A 288 -9.18 12.97 7.82
C ASP A 288 -9.25 13.57 9.22
N SER A 289 -9.83 14.76 9.31
CA SER A 289 -9.93 15.53 10.53
C SER A 289 -11.29 16.19 10.63
N HIS A 290 -11.61 16.66 11.81
CA HIS A 290 -12.74 17.55 12.05
C HIS A 290 -12.25 18.87 12.66
N THR A 291 -13.08 19.87 12.59
CA THR A 291 -12.93 21.13 13.34
C THR A 291 -14.16 21.35 14.19
N THR A 292 -14.05 22.21 15.18
CA THR A 292 -15.19 22.60 16.01
C THR A 292 -16.20 23.33 15.15
N TYR A 293 -17.46 22.92 15.24
CA TYR A 293 -18.57 23.60 14.58
C TYR A 293 -19.21 24.59 15.56
N PHE A 294 -18.90 25.86 15.37
CA PHE A 294 -19.49 26.96 16.13
C PHE A 294 -20.82 27.32 15.49
N GLU A 295 -21.92 26.87 16.09
CA GLU A 295 -23.26 27.08 15.57
C GLU A 295 -23.58 28.57 15.47
N GLY A 296 -24.06 28.98 14.30
CA GLY A 296 -24.34 30.39 13.98
C GLY A 296 -23.14 31.20 13.47
N ILE A 297 -21.89 30.69 13.58
CA ILE A 297 -20.66 31.38 13.14
C ILE A 297 -19.95 30.61 12.07
N SER A 298 -19.83 29.26 12.24
CA SER A 298 -19.15 28.41 11.27
C SER A 298 -19.91 28.38 9.93
N THR A 299 -19.15 28.18 8.84
CA THR A 299 -19.69 27.98 7.49
C THR A 299 -20.76 26.88 7.47
N PRO A 300 -21.92 27.08 6.84
CA PRO A 300 -22.97 26.08 6.76
C PRO A 300 -22.49 24.75 6.19
N PRO A 301 -22.96 23.60 6.70
CA PRO A 301 -22.50 22.27 6.32
C PRO A 301 -22.60 21.97 4.82
N GLU A 302 -23.59 22.54 4.13
CA GLU A 302 -23.81 22.35 2.68
C GLU A 302 -22.63 22.80 1.83
N LYS A 303 -21.91 23.85 2.26
CA LYS A 303 -20.72 24.36 1.57
C LYS A 303 -19.48 23.45 1.73
N ASN A 304 -19.52 22.54 2.70
CA ASN A 304 -18.43 21.59 2.97
C ASN A 304 -18.63 20.20 2.31
N ARG A 305 -19.66 20.04 1.47
CA ARG A 305 -19.88 18.80 0.73
C ARG A 305 -19.16 18.83 -0.62
N TYR A 306 -18.85 17.63 -1.14
CA TYR A 306 -18.31 17.50 -2.47
C TYR A 306 -19.41 17.61 -3.53
N THR A 307 -19.13 18.33 -4.59
CA THR A 307 -19.91 18.30 -5.83
C THR A 307 -19.62 17.01 -6.62
N LYS A 308 -20.47 16.68 -7.60
CA LYS A 308 -20.23 15.54 -8.49
C LYS A 308 -18.92 15.67 -9.26
N ALA A 309 -18.56 16.88 -9.69
CA ALA A 309 -17.30 17.14 -10.40
C ALA A 309 -16.10 16.85 -9.50
N GLU A 310 -16.10 17.36 -8.27
CA GLU A 310 -15.04 17.11 -7.29
C GLU A 310 -14.91 15.62 -6.93
N LEU A 311 -16.03 14.87 -6.86
CA LEU A 311 -16.00 13.42 -6.62
C LEU A 311 -15.31 12.67 -7.76
N ASN A 312 -15.55 13.08 -9.02
CA ASN A 312 -14.87 12.49 -10.17
C ASN A 312 -13.36 12.79 -10.17
N GLU A 313 -12.96 14.02 -9.82
CA GLU A 313 -11.55 14.37 -9.65
C GLU A 313 -10.88 13.58 -8.52
N LEU A 314 -11.60 13.32 -7.42
CA LEU A 314 -11.09 12.52 -6.31
C LEU A 314 -10.76 11.09 -6.71
N VAL A 315 -11.58 10.45 -7.54
CA VAL A 315 -11.31 9.10 -8.06
C VAL A 315 -10.00 9.10 -8.84
N GLN A 316 -9.80 10.07 -9.74
CA GLN A 316 -8.56 10.20 -10.51
C GLN A 316 -7.33 10.42 -9.62
N LYS A 317 -7.44 11.29 -8.60
CA LYS A 317 -6.36 11.53 -7.64
C LYS A 317 -6.02 10.28 -6.81
N GLN A 318 -7.01 9.51 -6.40
CA GLN A 318 -6.79 8.26 -5.66
C GLN A 318 -6.08 7.20 -6.51
N GLU A 319 -6.45 7.07 -7.77
CA GLU A 319 -5.76 6.21 -8.72
C GLU A 319 -4.30 6.65 -8.90
N GLN A 320 -4.07 7.95 -9.08
CA GLN A 320 -2.72 8.52 -9.22
C GLN A 320 -1.86 8.28 -7.95
N GLU A 321 -2.40 8.53 -6.75
CA GLU A 321 -1.67 8.24 -5.49
C GLU A 321 -1.36 6.75 -5.34
N SER A 322 -2.28 5.87 -5.72
CA SER A 322 -2.08 4.42 -5.66
C SER A 322 -0.94 3.98 -6.59
N ARG A 323 -0.88 4.53 -7.80
CA ARG A 323 0.21 4.28 -8.76
C ARG A 323 1.56 4.80 -8.23
N GLN A 324 1.62 6.02 -7.71
CA GLN A 324 2.84 6.57 -7.11
C GLN A 324 3.34 5.71 -5.94
N GLN A 325 2.44 5.21 -5.10
CA GLN A 325 2.80 4.32 -4.00
C GLN A 325 3.31 2.96 -4.52
N TYR A 326 2.74 2.45 -5.60
CA TYR A 326 3.22 1.23 -6.25
C TYR A 326 4.65 1.43 -6.80
N THR A 327 4.88 2.50 -7.55
CA THR A 327 6.19 2.85 -8.12
C THR A 327 7.26 2.95 -7.03
N LYS A 328 6.99 3.66 -5.94
CA LYS A 328 7.90 3.77 -4.79
C LYS A 328 8.18 2.40 -4.14
N ARG A 329 7.19 1.52 -4.09
CA ARG A 329 7.40 0.14 -3.58
C ARG A 329 8.32 -0.66 -4.50
N GLN A 330 8.16 -0.53 -5.82
CA GLN A 330 9.04 -1.20 -6.79
C GLN A 330 10.48 -0.65 -6.71
N GLU A 331 10.66 0.67 -6.66
CA GLU A 331 11.97 1.28 -6.45
C GLU A 331 12.65 0.74 -5.19
N LYS A 332 11.95 0.72 -4.06
CA LYS A 332 12.47 0.16 -2.80
C LYS A 332 12.80 -1.33 -2.92
N LYS A 333 11.96 -2.11 -3.59
CA LYS A 333 12.18 -3.54 -3.83
C LYS A 333 13.48 -3.77 -4.60
N PHE A 334 13.63 -3.12 -5.75
CA PHE A 334 14.83 -3.29 -6.58
C PHE A 334 16.07 -2.65 -5.95
N GLY A 335 15.92 -1.58 -5.19
CA GLY A 335 17.00 -1.01 -4.38
C GLY A 335 17.54 -2.00 -3.36
N ARG A 336 16.68 -2.69 -2.61
CA ARG A 336 17.11 -3.74 -1.67
C ARG A 336 17.76 -4.93 -2.39
N LEU A 337 17.18 -5.38 -3.51
CA LEU A 337 17.78 -6.45 -4.29
C LEU A 337 19.16 -6.08 -4.81
N ALA A 338 19.35 -4.86 -5.32
CA ALA A 338 20.65 -4.37 -5.78
C ALA A 338 21.67 -4.23 -4.64
N GLU A 339 21.24 -3.74 -3.47
CA GLU A 339 22.10 -3.55 -2.31
C GLU A 339 22.59 -4.88 -1.72
N PHE A 340 21.68 -5.86 -1.64
CA PHE A 340 21.93 -7.11 -0.91
C PHE A 340 22.30 -8.30 -1.80
N SER A 341 22.27 -8.18 -3.13
CA SER A 341 22.74 -9.23 -4.05
C SER A 341 24.25 -9.41 -3.95
N LEU A 342 24.69 -10.65 -3.91
CA LEU A 342 26.11 -11.04 -3.96
C LEU A 342 26.58 -11.31 -5.39
N ASP A 343 25.70 -11.75 -6.27
CA ASP A 343 26.03 -12.02 -7.67
C ASP A 343 26.12 -10.71 -8.48
N PRO A 344 27.26 -10.44 -9.17
CA PRO A 344 27.45 -9.19 -9.90
C PRO A 344 26.47 -8.96 -11.05
N GLU A 345 26.02 -10.02 -11.73
CA GLU A 345 25.06 -9.92 -12.84
C GLU A 345 23.68 -9.55 -12.31
N ASN A 346 23.21 -10.24 -11.26
CA ASN A 346 21.98 -9.92 -10.59
C ASN A 346 21.99 -8.49 -10.03
N LYS A 347 23.09 -8.10 -9.39
CA LYS A 347 23.25 -6.75 -8.85
C LYS A 347 23.08 -5.69 -9.93
N LYS A 348 23.81 -5.83 -11.07
CA LYS A 348 23.70 -4.90 -12.20
C LYS A 348 22.28 -4.82 -12.77
N LYS A 349 21.63 -5.98 -12.93
CA LYS A 349 20.22 -6.07 -13.38
C LYS A 349 19.27 -5.33 -12.43
N TYR A 350 19.44 -5.49 -11.13
CA TYR A 350 18.58 -4.85 -10.13
C TYR A 350 18.86 -3.35 -10.00
N GLU A 351 20.12 -2.90 -10.13
CA GLU A 351 20.49 -1.47 -10.17
C GLU A 351 19.85 -0.78 -11.38
N GLN A 352 19.83 -1.43 -12.54
CA GLN A 352 19.16 -0.90 -13.71
C GLN A 352 17.66 -0.79 -13.48
N LYS A 353 17.00 -1.85 -12.98
CA LYS A 353 15.56 -1.80 -12.66
C LYS A 353 15.22 -0.76 -11.59
N GLN A 354 16.08 -0.55 -10.60
CA GLN A 354 15.88 0.52 -9.62
C GLN A 354 15.92 1.91 -10.28
N LYS A 355 16.88 2.16 -11.18
CA LYS A 355 16.98 3.44 -11.91
C LYS A 355 15.73 3.68 -12.76
N GLU A 356 15.22 2.66 -13.44
CA GLU A 356 14.00 2.72 -14.24
C GLU A 356 12.80 3.13 -13.36
N TRP A 357 12.60 2.45 -12.23
CA TRP A 357 11.51 2.79 -11.32
C TRP A 357 11.68 4.14 -10.63
N LYS A 358 12.92 4.57 -10.39
CA LYS A 358 13.21 5.90 -9.84
C LYS A 358 12.90 7.02 -10.83
N SER A 359 13.18 6.85 -12.12
CA SER A 359 12.79 7.82 -13.14
C SER A 359 11.27 7.96 -13.23
N VAL A 360 10.55 6.82 -13.21
CA VAL A 360 9.08 6.82 -13.18
C VAL A 360 8.51 7.50 -11.92
N ALA A 361 9.19 7.39 -10.77
CA ALA A 361 8.77 8.02 -9.53
C ALA A 361 8.99 9.55 -9.51
N ASN A 362 10.02 10.03 -10.19
CA ASN A 362 10.38 11.46 -10.23
C ASN A 362 9.62 12.25 -11.31
N ASP A 363 9.19 11.59 -12.37
CA ASP A 363 8.39 12.20 -13.42
C ASP A 363 6.92 12.28 -12.99
N ALA A 364 6.55 13.35 -12.31
CA ALA A 364 5.14 13.63 -11.98
C ALA A 364 4.26 13.68 -13.24
N ASP A 365 4.83 14.04 -14.38
CA ASP A 365 4.18 14.02 -15.71
C ASP A 365 4.21 12.61 -16.35
N SER A 366 5.15 11.73 -15.99
CA SER A 366 5.17 10.31 -16.38
C SER A 366 4.07 9.50 -15.71
N ALA A 367 3.45 9.97 -14.63
CA ALA A 367 2.21 9.39 -14.10
C ALA A 367 1.06 9.41 -15.14
N ILE A 368 1.17 10.26 -16.17
CA ILE A 368 0.31 10.24 -17.35
C ILE A 368 0.74 9.12 -18.33
N MET A 369 2.01 8.71 -18.33
CA MET A 369 2.53 7.67 -19.24
C MET A 369 2.31 6.24 -18.75
N ILE A 370 2.14 6.02 -17.44
CA ILE A 370 1.70 4.72 -16.89
C ILE A 370 0.16 4.54 -17.02
N SER A 371 -0.56 5.56 -17.45
CA SER A 371 -1.89 5.39 -17.99
C SER A 371 -1.79 4.74 -19.37
N GLY A 372 -1.39 3.49 -19.40
CA GLY A 372 -1.33 2.46 -20.44
C GLY A 372 -1.63 2.76 -21.90
N ALA A 373 -1.94 3.96 -22.24
CA ALA A 373 -2.44 4.33 -23.54
C ALA A 373 -1.34 4.61 -24.59
N ARG A 374 -0.05 4.34 -24.31
CA ARG A 374 1.00 4.82 -25.24
C ARG A 374 2.27 3.98 -25.34
N ILE A 375 2.23 2.69 -25.05
CA ILE A 375 3.25 1.81 -25.58
C ILE A 375 2.96 1.67 -27.06
N THR A 376 3.78 2.29 -27.89
CA THR A 376 3.59 2.28 -29.35
C THR A 376 4.27 1.08 -29.99
N ASP A 377 5.39 0.62 -29.43
CA ASP A 377 6.07 -0.60 -29.81
C ASP A 377 5.64 -1.74 -28.88
N ILE A 378 4.65 -2.51 -29.32
CA ILE A 378 4.09 -3.64 -28.57
C ILE A 378 5.01 -4.85 -28.48
N PHE A 379 6.14 -4.85 -29.18
CA PHE A 379 7.15 -5.91 -29.17
C PHE A 379 8.40 -5.54 -28.35
N SER A 380 8.40 -4.37 -27.72
CA SER A 380 9.52 -3.94 -26.86
C SER A 380 9.55 -4.69 -25.52
N GLU A 381 10.73 -4.77 -24.89
CA GLU A 381 10.86 -5.30 -23.51
C GLU A 381 9.97 -4.53 -22.52
N GLU A 382 9.74 -3.23 -22.76
CA GLU A 382 8.83 -2.41 -21.97
C GLU A 382 7.38 -2.90 -22.12
N ALA A 383 6.98 -3.31 -23.33
CA ALA A 383 5.67 -3.86 -23.62
C ALA A 383 5.44 -5.22 -22.93
N GLU A 384 6.44 -6.11 -22.96
CA GLU A 384 6.39 -7.40 -22.28
C GLU A 384 6.26 -7.22 -20.75
N ASN A 385 7.08 -6.36 -20.16
CA ASN A 385 7.02 -6.06 -18.73
C ASN A 385 5.67 -5.44 -18.32
N PHE A 386 5.11 -4.56 -19.15
CA PHE A 386 3.79 -3.99 -18.93
C PHE A 386 2.70 -5.06 -19.00
N ALA A 387 2.72 -5.90 -20.01
CA ALA A 387 1.74 -6.98 -20.20
C ALA A 387 1.73 -7.94 -19.01
N GLU A 388 2.90 -8.44 -18.57
CA GLU A 388 3.01 -9.30 -17.41
C GLU A 388 2.44 -8.69 -16.14
N MET A 389 2.76 -7.42 -15.90
CA MET A 389 2.28 -6.68 -14.74
C MET A 389 0.76 -6.49 -14.80
N TYR A 390 0.26 -6.00 -15.95
CA TYR A 390 -1.13 -5.63 -16.08
C TYR A 390 -2.07 -6.84 -16.11
N TYR A 391 -1.65 -7.98 -16.66
CA TYR A 391 -2.39 -9.24 -16.55
C TYR A 391 -2.57 -9.70 -15.10
N LYS A 392 -1.56 -9.50 -14.25
CA LYS A 392 -1.68 -9.76 -12.78
C LYS A 392 -2.67 -8.81 -12.12
N GLU A 393 -2.69 -7.54 -12.55
CA GLU A 393 -3.65 -6.55 -12.05
C GLU A 393 -5.08 -6.87 -12.52
N ILE A 394 -5.29 -7.21 -13.79
CA ILE A 394 -6.61 -7.58 -14.33
C ILE A 394 -7.22 -8.72 -13.51
N ARG A 395 -6.45 -9.75 -13.19
CA ARG A 395 -6.93 -10.85 -12.33
C ARG A 395 -7.38 -10.39 -10.94
N SER A 396 -6.84 -9.30 -10.44
CA SER A 396 -7.20 -8.74 -9.11
C SER A 396 -8.38 -7.76 -9.16
N PHE A 397 -8.81 -7.30 -10.34
CA PHE A 397 -9.92 -6.36 -10.47
C PHE A 397 -11.25 -7.02 -10.18
N SER A 398 -12.10 -6.32 -9.44
CA SER A 398 -13.46 -6.76 -9.11
C SER A 398 -14.56 -5.94 -9.80
N THR A 399 -14.21 -4.83 -10.45
CA THR A 399 -15.16 -3.88 -11.04
C THR A 399 -14.98 -3.66 -12.54
N ASP A 400 -13.93 -4.22 -13.12
CA ASP A 400 -13.57 -4.07 -14.53
C ASP A 400 -14.64 -4.66 -15.46
N VAL A 401 -15.12 -5.86 -15.18
CA VAL A 401 -16.15 -6.57 -15.95
C VAL A 401 -17.40 -5.71 -16.09
N LYS A 402 -17.94 -5.21 -14.98
CA LYS A 402 -19.13 -4.35 -14.98
C LYS A 402 -18.92 -3.08 -15.81
N LYS A 403 -17.77 -2.42 -15.63
CA LYS A 403 -17.44 -1.19 -16.39
C LYS A 403 -17.32 -1.45 -17.88
N ILE A 404 -16.68 -2.56 -18.28
CA ILE A 404 -16.55 -2.94 -19.69
C ILE A 404 -17.92 -3.24 -20.28
N ALA A 405 -18.76 -4.00 -19.58
CA ALA A 405 -20.12 -4.29 -20.01
C ALA A 405 -20.94 -3.01 -20.24
N GLU A 406 -20.90 -2.07 -19.28
CA GLU A 406 -21.54 -0.76 -19.39
C GLU A 406 -20.99 0.07 -20.56
N ASN A 407 -19.66 0.13 -20.74
CA ASN A 407 -19.00 0.91 -21.79
C ASN A 407 -19.25 0.39 -23.20
N LEU A 408 -19.51 -0.91 -23.35
CA LEU A 408 -19.77 -1.57 -24.63
C LEU A 408 -21.24 -1.87 -24.90
N GLY A 409 -22.11 -1.74 -23.89
CA GLY A 409 -23.51 -2.16 -23.99
C GLY A 409 -23.65 -3.68 -24.15
N LYS A 410 -22.80 -4.47 -23.50
CA LYS A 410 -22.78 -5.93 -23.52
C LYS A 410 -23.27 -6.51 -22.19
N GLU A 411 -23.63 -7.79 -22.21
CA GLU A 411 -24.00 -8.51 -20.99
C GLU A 411 -22.75 -8.73 -20.09
N GLU A 412 -22.88 -8.47 -18.80
CA GLU A 412 -21.80 -8.65 -17.83
C GLU A 412 -21.29 -10.11 -17.81
N SER A 413 -22.21 -11.08 -17.99
CA SER A 413 -21.89 -12.51 -18.05
C SER A 413 -20.94 -12.88 -19.19
N ASP A 414 -20.96 -12.16 -20.29
CA ASP A 414 -20.09 -12.43 -21.44
C ASP A 414 -18.69 -11.87 -21.17
N ILE A 415 -18.60 -10.68 -20.58
CA ILE A 415 -17.31 -10.10 -20.18
C ILE A 415 -16.63 -10.93 -19.07
N VAL A 416 -17.40 -11.51 -18.13
CA VAL A 416 -16.86 -12.47 -17.13
C VAL A 416 -16.18 -13.64 -17.80
N LYS A 417 -16.83 -14.24 -18.82
CA LYS A 417 -16.28 -15.41 -19.56
C LYS A 417 -14.99 -15.03 -20.29
N ILE A 418 -14.97 -13.86 -20.97
CA ILE A 418 -13.79 -13.38 -21.69
C ILE A 418 -12.63 -13.13 -20.69
N LYS A 419 -12.92 -12.49 -19.55
CA LYS A 419 -11.91 -12.28 -18.52
C LYS A 419 -11.31 -13.59 -18.02
N ALA A 420 -12.18 -14.54 -17.68
CA ALA A 420 -11.74 -15.86 -17.23
C ALA A 420 -10.87 -16.53 -18.30
N TYR A 421 -11.29 -16.52 -19.54
CA TYR A 421 -10.59 -17.15 -20.65
C TYR A 421 -9.21 -16.54 -20.92
N LEU A 422 -9.12 -15.21 -21.07
CA LEU A 422 -7.87 -14.52 -21.44
C LEU A 422 -6.87 -14.42 -20.29
N PHE A 423 -7.32 -14.31 -19.05
CA PHE A 423 -6.43 -13.93 -17.93
C PHE A 423 -6.33 -14.95 -16.80
N GLU A 424 -7.33 -15.84 -16.64
CA GLU A 424 -7.42 -16.72 -15.46
C GLU A 424 -7.29 -18.21 -15.81
N ASP A 425 -7.72 -18.63 -17.02
CA ASP A 425 -7.75 -20.02 -17.44
C ASP A 425 -6.35 -20.61 -17.59
N GLU A 426 -6.11 -21.76 -16.95
CA GLU A 426 -4.86 -22.53 -17.00
C GLU A 426 -5.01 -23.79 -17.86
N SER A 427 -6.08 -23.91 -18.66
CA SER A 427 -6.37 -25.11 -19.45
C SER A 427 -5.66 -25.18 -20.81
N LEU A 428 -4.90 -24.16 -21.17
CA LEU A 428 -4.11 -24.16 -22.41
C LEU A 428 -2.95 -25.15 -22.29
N PHE A 429 -2.99 -26.22 -23.09
CA PHE A 429 -1.89 -27.18 -23.14
C PHE A 429 -0.74 -26.65 -23.98
N ASP A 430 0.44 -26.52 -23.39
CA ASP A 430 1.69 -26.17 -24.08
C ASP A 430 2.41 -27.46 -24.51
N PRO A 431 2.50 -27.74 -25.82
CA PRO A 431 3.12 -28.98 -26.32
C PRO A 431 4.64 -29.02 -26.11
N ASP A 432 5.31 -27.86 -26.05
CA ASP A 432 6.77 -27.77 -25.89
C ASP A 432 7.17 -28.02 -24.43
N LEU A 433 6.43 -27.43 -23.49
CA LEU A 433 6.64 -27.61 -22.06
C LEU A 433 5.93 -28.83 -21.47
N LYS A 434 5.02 -29.47 -22.23
CA LYS A 434 4.16 -30.59 -21.81
C LYS A 434 3.40 -30.32 -20.52
N THR A 435 2.92 -29.10 -20.35
CA THR A 435 2.18 -28.64 -19.18
C THR A 435 1.01 -27.74 -19.58
N TYR A 436 0.04 -27.59 -18.67
CA TYR A 436 -1.03 -26.64 -18.82
C TYR A 436 -0.59 -25.29 -18.24
N ARG A 437 -0.91 -24.20 -18.95
CA ARG A 437 -0.58 -22.83 -18.54
C ARG A 437 -1.61 -21.81 -19.00
N ARG A 438 -1.50 -20.60 -18.48
CA ARG A 438 -2.28 -19.44 -19.00
C ARG A 438 -1.72 -18.96 -20.33
N PHE A 439 -2.53 -18.18 -21.04
CA PHE A 439 -2.04 -17.42 -22.19
C PHE A 439 -0.87 -16.52 -21.78
N ASP A 440 0.07 -16.35 -22.70
CA ASP A 440 1.16 -15.40 -22.54
C ASP A 440 0.61 -13.98 -22.49
N PRO A 441 1.13 -13.14 -21.60
CA PRO A 441 0.72 -11.75 -21.52
C PRO A 441 1.01 -11.00 -22.83
N ASP A 442 -0.03 -10.40 -23.41
CA ASP A 442 0.03 -9.60 -24.64
C ASP A 442 -0.22 -8.13 -24.33
N CYS A 443 0.67 -7.24 -24.82
CA CYS A 443 0.60 -5.81 -24.55
C CYS A 443 -0.60 -5.14 -25.24
N ALA A 444 -0.96 -5.56 -26.43
CA ALA A 444 -2.09 -4.98 -27.16
C ALA A 444 -3.41 -5.33 -26.45
N ILE A 445 -3.57 -6.59 -26.01
CA ILE A 445 -4.72 -7.04 -25.22
C ILE A 445 -4.79 -6.30 -23.89
N ALA A 446 -3.67 -6.15 -23.18
CA ALA A 446 -3.58 -5.42 -21.93
C ALA A 446 -4.04 -3.97 -22.07
N GLN A 447 -3.58 -3.26 -23.10
CA GLN A 447 -3.98 -1.89 -23.40
C GLN A 447 -5.45 -1.79 -23.86
N SER A 448 -5.94 -2.76 -24.64
CA SER A 448 -7.36 -2.84 -25.03
C SER A 448 -8.25 -3.00 -23.80
N TRP A 449 -7.94 -3.92 -22.89
CA TRP A 449 -8.69 -4.11 -21.65
C TRP A 449 -8.73 -2.85 -20.80
N GLN A 450 -7.63 -2.12 -20.73
CA GLN A 450 -7.54 -0.86 -20.01
C GLN A 450 -8.45 0.22 -20.60
N ARG A 451 -8.45 0.42 -21.93
CA ARG A 451 -9.33 1.37 -22.61
C ARG A 451 -10.79 1.00 -22.44
N LEU A 452 -11.11 -0.28 -22.58
CA LEU A 452 -12.46 -0.81 -22.39
C LEU A 452 -12.96 -0.58 -20.96
N MET A 453 -12.13 -0.84 -19.95
CA MET A 453 -12.47 -0.63 -18.54
C MET A 453 -12.63 0.86 -18.19
N THR A 454 -11.79 1.72 -18.76
CA THR A 454 -11.85 3.16 -18.45
C THR A 454 -12.93 3.90 -19.22
N GLY A 455 -13.43 3.32 -20.31
CA GLY A 455 -14.38 3.95 -21.23
C GLY A 455 -13.77 5.10 -22.05
N LYS A 456 -12.46 5.34 -21.93
CA LYS A 456 -11.77 6.44 -22.60
C LYS A 456 -10.99 5.94 -23.80
N ASP A 457 -11.15 6.66 -24.93
CA ASP A 457 -10.38 6.44 -26.15
C ASP A 457 -10.48 5.01 -26.70
N ILE A 458 -11.65 4.36 -26.53
CA ILE A 458 -11.92 3.01 -27.04
C ILE A 458 -11.75 3.00 -28.57
N LYS A 459 -10.85 2.14 -29.06
CA LYS A 459 -10.56 1.98 -30.49
C LYS A 459 -11.42 0.88 -31.11
N GLN A 460 -11.42 0.81 -32.44
CA GLN A 460 -12.17 -0.24 -33.15
C GLN A 460 -11.64 -1.62 -32.76
N HIS A 461 -10.32 -1.83 -32.78
CA HIS A 461 -9.73 -3.12 -32.43
C HIS A 461 -10.04 -3.56 -30.97
N ASP A 462 -10.28 -2.62 -30.03
CA ASP A 462 -10.70 -3.00 -28.66
C ASP A 462 -12.09 -3.64 -28.68
N ARG A 463 -12.99 -3.14 -29.51
CA ARG A 463 -14.32 -3.73 -29.71
C ARG A 463 -14.22 -5.06 -30.44
N THR A 464 -13.37 -5.11 -31.46
CA THR A 464 -13.10 -6.32 -32.25
C THR A 464 -12.54 -7.43 -31.37
N LEU A 465 -11.70 -7.12 -30.37
CA LEU A 465 -11.21 -8.10 -29.37
C LEU A 465 -12.39 -8.82 -28.68
N ILE A 466 -13.33 -8.08 -28.16
CA ILE A 466 -14.48 -8.67 -27.44
C ILE A 466 -15.34 -9.56 -28.34
N GLU A 467 -15.58 -9.13 -29.58
CA GLU A 467 -16.36 -9.93 -30.57
C GLU A 467 -15.58 -11.19 -31.01
N HIS A 468 -14.25 -11.07 -31.15
CA HIS A 468 -13.37 -12.19 -31.48
C HIS A 468 -13.44 -13.28 -30.41
N GLU A 469 -13.22 -12.90 -29.15
CA GLU A 469 -13.23 -13.83 -28.03
C GLU A 469 -14.58 -14.52 -27.82
N LEU A 470 -15.69 -13.76 -28.00
CA LEU A 470 -17.03 -14.33 -27.90
C LEU A 470 -17.29 -15.36 -29.01
N LEU A 471 -16.82 -15.08 -30.22
CA LEU A 471 -16.98 -16.00 -31.36
C LEU A 471 -16.13 -17.25 -31.18
N GLU A 472 -14.87 -17.09 -30.77
CA GLU A 472 -13.94 -18.21 -30.52
C GLU A 472 -14.49 -19.16 -29.45
N MET A 473 -14.92 -18.62 -28.31
CA MET A 473 -15.55 -19.41 -27.24
C MET A 473 -16.83 -20.11 -27.71
N LYS A 474 -17.62 -19.46 -28.57
CA LYS A 474 -18.80 -20.07 -29.14
C LYS A 474 -18.44 -21.26 -30.06
N ILE A 475 -17.46 -21.09 -30.93
CA ILE A 475 -16.98 -22.14 -31.85
C ILE A 475 -16.46 -23.34 -31.04
N LYS A 476 -15.66 -23.10 -30.01
CA LYS A 476 -15.14 -24.17 -29.14
C LYS A 476 -16.25 -24.91 -28.39
N ARG A 477 -17.26 -24.19 -27.90
CA ARG A 477 -18.43 -24.82 -27.24
C ARG A 477 -19.25 -25.70 -28.17
N GLU A 478 -19.40 -25.26 -29.43
CA GLU A 478 -20.15 -26.02 -30.46
C GLU A 478 -19.31 -27.20 -31.01
N ASN A 479 -17.99 -27.15 -30.88
CA ASN A 479 -17.03 -28.15 -31.34
C ASN A 479 -15.98 -28.46 -30.25
N PRO A 480 -16.31 -29.22 -29.21
CA PRO A 480 -15.41 -29.43 -28.04
C PRO A 480 -14.06 -30.07 -28.40
N ASP A 481 -14.01 -30.91 -29.44
CA ASP A 481 -12.79 -31.61 -29.87
C ASP A 481 -11.94 -30.77 -30.83
N MET A 482 -12.39 -29.57 -31.21
CA MET A 482 -11.63 -28.68 -32.09
C MET A 482 -10.40 -28.12 -31.36
N GLU A 483 -9.26 -28.21 -32.02
CA GLU A 483 -8.03 -27.60 -31.51
C GLU A 483 -8.18 -26.07 -31.38
N HIS A 484 -7.56 -25.47 -30.37
CA HIS A 484 -7.67 -24.04 -30.07
C HIS A 484 -7.31 -23.16 -31.27
N TRP A 485 -6.19 -23.44 -31.95
CA TRP A 485 -5.73 -22.66 -33.09
C TRP A 485 -6.73 -22.62 -34.24
N LYS A 486 -7.51 -23.71 -34.48
CA LYS A 486 -8.56 -23.73 -35.49
C LYS A 486 -9.77 -22.86 -35.16
N ALA A 487 -10.17 -22.86 -33.88
CA ALA A 487 -11.25 -21.98 -33.41
C ALA A 487 -10.84 -20.51 -33.53
N HIS A 488 -9.61 -20.22 -33.19
CA HIS A 488 -9.00 -18.89 -33.33
C HIS A 488 -8.92 -18.44 -34.78
N GLU A 489 -8.50 -19.30 -35.73
CA GLU A 489 -8.47 -19.00 -37.15
C GLU A 489 -9.86 -18.65 -37.70
N LEU A 490 -10.88 -19.44 -37.35
CA LEU A 490 -12.26 -19.17 -37.76
C LEU A 490 -12.82 -17.88 -37.13
N ALA A 491 -12.45 -17.54 -35.92
CA ALA A 491 -12.82 -16.28 -35.29
C ALA A 491 -12.13 -15.09 -35.98
N THR A 492 -10.84 -15.26 -36.35
CA THR A 492 -10.02 -14.25 -37.04
C THR A 492 -10.57 -13.94 -38.44
N GLU A 493 -11.11 -14.92 -39.18
CA GLU A 493 -11.74 -14.68 -40.51
C GLU A 493 -12.86 -13.63 -40.43
N LYS A 494 -13.55 -13.54 -39.29
CA LYS A 494 -14.69 -12.61 -39.12
C LYS A 494 -14.29 -11.35 -38.31
N TYR A 495 -13.46 -11.51 -37.31
CA TYR A 495 -13.02 -10.46 -36.38
C TYR A 495 -11.49 -10.51 -36.24
N ASP A 496 -10.80 -9.86 -37.18
CA ASP A 496 -9.33 -9.91 -37.28
C ASP A 496 -8.67 -8.89 -36.28
N TYR A 497 -8.84 -9.18 -34.98
CA TYR A 497 -8.23 -8.36 -33.91
C TYR A 497 -6.71 -8.23 -34.04
N PRO A 498 -5.95 -9.32 -34.30
CA PRO A 498 -4.49 -9.22 -34.41
C PRO A 498 -4.04 -8.23 -35.50
N LYS A 499 -4.67 -8.26 -36.64
CA LYS A 499 -4.37 -7.36 -37.76
C LYS A 499 -4.74 -5.92 -37.44
N GLU A 500 -5.95 -5.68 -36.92
CA GLU A 500 -6.39 -4.33 -36.55
C GLU A 500 -5.49 -3.70 -35.47
N ALA A 501 -5.05 -4.49 -34.46
CA ALA A 501 -4.15 -4.05 -33.43
C ALA A 501 -2.76 -3.71 -34.01
N LEU A 502 -2.18 -4.60 -34.84
CA LEU A 502 -0.88 -4.37 -35.50
C LEU A 502 -0.90 -3.12 -36.38
N GLU A 503 -1.94 -2.90 -37.15
CA GLU A 503 -2.11 -1.71 -38.01
C GLU A 503 -2.17 -0.43 -37.14
N TYR A 504 -2.93 -0.47 -36.05
CA TYR A 504 -3.05 0.67 -35.14
C TYR A 504 -1.70 1.05 -34.50
N TYR A 505 -1.01 0.08 -33.91
CA TYR A 505 0.28 0.32 -33.24
C TYR A 505 1.40 0.66 -34.23
N GLY A 506 1.42 0.01 -35.40
CA GLY A 506 2.37 0.32 -36.47
C GLY A 506 2.22 1.75 -37.01
N ASN A 507 1.01 2.27 -37.09
CA ASN A 507 0.78 3.66 -37.47
C ASN A 507 1.21 4.65 -36.39
N LEU A 508 1.01 4.31 -35.10
CA LEU A 508 1.48 5.14 -33.99
C LEU A 508 3.00 5.25 -33.96
N GLU A 509 3.71 4.15 -34.24
CA GLU A 509 5.16 4.13 -34.26
C GLU A 509 5.74 4.98 -35.42
N LYS A 510 5.11 4.93 -36.62
CA LYS A 510 5.49 5.77 -37.75
C LYS A 510 5.36 7.26 -37.40
N HIS A 511 4.25 7.68 -36.84
CA HIS A 511 4.04 9.07 -36.44
C HIS A 511 4.99 9.57 -35.34
N LYS A 512 5.61 8.66 -34.57
CA LYS A 512 6.62 9.02 -33.55
C LYS A 512 8.02 9.20 -34.18
N LYS A 513 8.30 8.54 -35.29
CA LYS A 513 9.58 8.65 -36.03
C LYS A 513 9.63 9.89 -36.94
N ASP A 514 8.46 10.44 -37.28
CA ASP A 514 8.32 11.62 -38.15
C ASP A 514 8.25 12.94 -37.36
N LYS A 515 8.34 12.91 -36.02
CA LYS A 515 8.44 14.06 -35.13
C LYS A 515 9.81 14.12 -34.46
#